data_5ccc939ec0bf7ad6d7e575303f0bfc9f
#
_entry.id   5ccc939ec0bf7ad6d7e575303f0bfc9f
#
_cell.length_a   1.000
_cell.length_b   1.000
_cell.length_c   1.000
_cell.angle_alpha   90.00
_cell.angle_beta   90.00
_cell.angle_gamma   90.00
#
_symmetry.space_group_name_H-M   'P 1'
#
loop_
_entity.id
_entity.type
_entity.pdbx_description
1 polymer ?
#
loop_
_entity_poly.entity_id
_entity_poly.type
_entity_poly.pdbx_seq_one_letter_code
_entity_poly.pdbx_strand_id
1 'polypeptide(L)'
;MSNSSSAVSQLKNIPLVGINLGSVANAGQIVPGEAGTHYQWPNRGTITTWVKNRGVRLIRFPFELQRAIQLLTLDGLPGQGANLNTDFVKRWKEMLGWIREDSNGEARIIPEPHHYMRLHRYETDANGNLTGRILPAAEAGNQNGWKATESVLIKDGNGVSGTFWSAVHLANFHQKLVTECDDPMVLGWGLGNEPYSNTTVGAKDYITFPALEALYISTMNTVLQALRNSSKKPVFICGLEFASARNWATVSANLQSKIVNPANAIVWEAHAYGDYDKSSSGAYANNNDLISPTVLRDEIVGPFLTYAKTNKMAAFIGETGIPPTAAGRTALKNLLDKAKAEKVPVTLWVTGPGTDGEKMSLEASNQAETVALVTPYFAERIALWGYAQA
;
A
#
# COMPACT_ATOMS: atom_id res chain seq x y z
N MET A 1 29.73 6.86 -2.94
CA MET A 1 29.69 5.38 -2.96
C MET A 1 29.31 4.72 -1.63
N SER A 2 28.86 5.46 -0.59
CA SER A 2 28.61 4.90 0.77
C SER A 2 27.16 4.52 1.07
N ASN A 3 26.20 4.84 0.19
CA ASN A 3 24.76 4.67 0.52
C ASN A 3 24.12 3.34 0.09
N SER A 4 24.73 2.54 -0.76
CA SER A 4 24.15 1.25 -1.20
C SER A 4 24.30 0.14 -0.15
N SER A 5 25.39 0.14 0.60
CA SER A 5 25.62 -0.85 1.67
C SER A 5 24.67 -0.63 2.87
N SER A 6 24.22 0.60 3.12
CA SER A 6 23.31 0.92 4.23
C SER A 6 21.87 0.50 3.96
N ALA A 7 21.38 0.60 2.72
CA ALA A 7 20.01 0.24 2.36
C ALA A 7 19.77 -1.28 2.44
N VAL A 8 20.72 -2.08 1.98
CA VAL A 8 20.68 -3.55 2.09
C VAL A 8 20.83 -3.99 3.55
N SER A 9 21.63 -3.29 4.36
CA SER A 9 21.81 -3.62 5.78
C SER A 9 20.51 -3.48 6.59
N GLN A 10 19.63 -2.56 6.21
CA GLN A 10 18.32 -2.37 6.88
C GLN A 10 17.40 -3.58 6.70
N LEU A 11 17.50 -4.32 5.59
CA LEU A 11 16.70 -5.52 5.35
C LEU A 11 17.23 -6.76 6.10
N LYS A 12 18.39 -6.67 6.73
CA LYS A 12 18.96 -7.75 7.56
C LYS A 12 18.41 -7.78 8.99
N ASN A 13 17.68 -6.76 9.41
CA ASN A 13 17.10 -6.66 10.75
C ASN A 13 15.76 -5.90 10.71
N ILE A 14 14.80 -6.43 9.97
CA ILE A 14 13.47 -5.83 9.82
C ILE A 14 12.51 -6.37 10.88
N PRO A 15 11.58 -5.57 11.43
CA PRO A 15 10.51 -6.09 12.26
C PRO A 15 9.68 -7.13 11.51
N LEU A 16 9.32 -8.23 12.19
CA LEU A 16 8.51 -9.30 11.61
C LEU A 16 7.08 -8.83 11.34
N VAL A 17 6.48 -8.12 12.29
CA VAL A 17 5.09 -7.67 12.20
C VAL A 17 5.04 -6.15 12.35
N GLY A 18 4.24 -5.54 11.52
CA GLY A 18 3.91 -4.13 11.54
C GLY A 18 2.43 -3.89 11.30
N ILE A 19 2.09 -2.65 11.01
CA ILE A 19 0.72 -2.21 10.78
C ILE A 19 0.62 -1.43 9.46
N ASN A 20 -0.57 -1.45 8.85
CA ASN A 20 -0.98 -0.46 7.88
C ASN A 20 -1.59 0.73 8.64
N LEU A 21 -0.97 1.89 8.52
CA LEU A 21 -1.48 3.14 9.06
C LEU A 21 -2.29 3.83 7.95
N GLY A 22 -3.51 3.31 7.69
CA GLY A 22 -4.22 3.45 6.41
C GLY A 22 -5.23 4.59 6.33
N SER A 23 -5.42 5.38 7.38
CA SER A 23 -6.48 6.41 7.40
C SER A 23 -6.37 7.48 6.30
N VAL A 24 -5.20 7.70 5.71
CA VAL A 24 -5.01 8.63 4.57
C VAL A 24 -5.43 8.03 3.23
N ALA A 25 -5.63 6.72 3.15
CA ALA A 25 -6.19 6.05 1.98
C ALA A 25 -7.72 5.96 2.00
N ASN A 26 -8.37 6.15 3.17
CA ASN A 26 -9.82 6.06 3.31
C ASN A 26 -10.56 6.98 2.34
N ALA A 27 -11.77 6.56 1.91
CA ALA A 27 -12.62 7.28 0.95
C ALA A 27 -11.85 7.68 -0.33
N GLY A 28 -11.09 6.74 -0.91
CA GLY A 28 -10.28 6.97 -2.11
C GLY A 28 -11.06 7.49 -3.31
N GLN A 29 -12.38 7.22 -3.36
CA GLN A 29 -13.28 7.75 -4.40
C GLN A 29 -13.62 9.25 -4.22
N ILE A 30 -13.21 9.89 -3.13
CA ILE A 30 -13.39 11.33 -2.89
C ILE A 30 -12.02 11.99 -2.85
N VAL A 31 -11.57 12.51 -3.98
CA VAL A 31 -10.23 13.11 -4.09
C VAL A 31 -10.35 14.56 -4.60
N PRO A 32 -9.44 15.46 -4.22
CA PRO A 32 -8.40 15.23 -3.21
C PRO A 32 -8.99 14.92 -1.83
N GLY A 33 -10.25 15.26 -1.58
CA GLY A 33 -10.88 15.17 -0.27
C GLY A 33 -10.35 16.22 0.70
N GLU A 34 -10.92 16.24 1.88
CA GLU A 34 -10.53 17.11 2.98
C GLU A 34 -10.13 16.31 4.20
N ALA A 35 -8.95 16.62 4.74
CA ALA A 35 -8.46 16.00 5.94
C ALA A 35 -9.35 16.36 7.15
N GLY A 36 -9.74 15.38 7.93
CA GLY A 36 -10.66 15.55 9.05
C GLY A 36 -12.12 15.26 8.69
N THR A 37 -12.46 15.24 7.40
CA THR A 37 -13.82 14.98 6.92
C THR A 37 -13.89 13.69 6.11
N HIS A 38 -13.15 13.60 5.00
CA HIS A 38 -13.19 12.45 4.09
C HIS A 38 -12.12 11.41 4.43
N TYR A 39 -11.01 11.86 4.98
CA TYR A 39 -9.92 11.03 5.46
C TYR A 39 -9.25 11.70 6.67
N GLN A 40 -8.45 10.94 7.38
CA GLN A 40 -7.77 11.48 8.55
C GLN A 40 -6.27 11.22 8.48
N TRP A 41 -5.49 12.20 8.96
CA TRP A 41 -4.09 11.97 9.21
C TRP A 41 -3.90 11.35 10.60
N PRO A 42 -2.94 10.43 10.75
CA PRO A 42 -2.55 9.97 12.07
C PRO A 42 -2.17 11.16 12.95
N ASN A 43 -2.74 11.22 14.13
CA ASN A 43 -2.42 12.26 15.12
C ASN A 43 -1.38 11.76 16.12
N ARG A 44 -0.89 12.66 16.98
CA ARG A 44 0.10 12.33 18.00
C ARG A 44 -0.33 11.19 18.92
N GLY A 45 -1.61 11.15 19.30
CA GLY A 45 -2.17 10.09 20.15
C GLY A 45 -2.13 8.72 19.49
N THR A 46 -2.49 8.63 18.21
CA THR A 46 -2.40 7.41 17.41
C THR A 46 -0.95 6.89 17.36
N ILE A 47 0.00 7.77 17.05
CA ILE A 47 1.42 7.40 16.96
C ILE A 47 1.92 6.91 18.34
N THR A 48 1.63 7.65 19.42
CA THR A 48 2.02 7.24 20.77
C THR A 48 1.43 5.88 21.15
N THR A 49 0.18 5.64 20.80
CA THR A 49 -0.48 4.34 21.09
C THR A 49 0.23 3.18 20.39
N TRP A 50 0.48 3.29 19.10
CA TRP A 50 1.04 2.17 18.34
C TRP A 50 2.55 2.06 18.45
N VAL A 51 3.26 3.17 18.34
CA VAL A 51 4.72 3.15 18.28
C VAL A 51 5.35 3.08 19.68
N LYS A 52 4.91 3.94 20.61
CA LYS A 52 5.48 3.99 21.95
C LYS A 52 4.93 2.89 22.86
N ASN A 53 3.60 2.80 22.97
CA ASN A 53 2.99 1.95 23.99
C ASN A 53 2.91 0.48 23.57
N ARG A 54 2.70 0.19 22.28
CA ARG A 54 2.61 -1.18 21.74
C ARG A 54 3.88 -1.67 21.04
N GLY A 55 4.87 -0.81 20.84
CA GLY A 55 6.18 -1.19 20.32
C GLY A 55 6.24 -1.46 18.83
N VAL A 56 5.30 -0.96 18.04
CA VAL A 56 5.33 -1.08 16.57
C VAL A 56 6.59 -0.42 16.00
N ARG A 57 7.29 -1.13 15.11
CA ARG A 57 8.53 -0.68 14.48
C ARG A 57 8.54 -0.84 12.96
N LEU A 58 7.46 -1.41 12.37
CA LEU A 58 7.24 -1.47 10.93
C LEU A 58 5.88 -0.87 10.62
N ILE A 59 5.85 0.10 9.72
CA ILE A 59 4.64 0.80 9.31
C ILE A 59 4.60 0.82 7.78
N ARG A 60 3.58 0.20 7.18
CA ARG A 60 3.17 0.52 5.82
C ARG A 60 2.21 1.69 5.90
N PHE A 61 2.44 2.74 5.13
CA PHE A 61 1.65 3.96 5.14
C PHE A 61 0.96 4.13 3.78
N PRO A 62 -0.22 3.51 3.59
CA PRO A 62 -1.01 3.72 2.40
C PRO A 62 -1.65 5.11 2.42
N PHE A 63 -1.61 5.78 1.28
CA PHE A 63 -2.26 7.07 1.06
C PHE A 63 -2.76 7.15 -0.38
N GLU A 64 -3.96 7.73 -0.56
CA GLU A 64 -4.47 7.97 -1.90
C GLU A 64 -3.52 8.88 -2.68
N LEU A 65 -3.03 8.40 -3.84
CA LEU A 65 -2.01 9.08 -4.63
C LEU A 65 -2.40 10.51 -4.97
N GLN A 66 -3.66 10.73 -5.36
CA GLN A 66 -4.14 12.04 -5.79
C GLN A 66 -4.25 13.06 -4.64
N ARG A 67 -4.13 12.64 -3.38
CA ARG A 67 -3.99 13.54 -2.20
C ARG A 67 -2.58 14.07 -2.01
N ALA A 68 -1.60 13.33 -2.49
CA ALA A 68 -0.19 13.68 -2.36
C ALA A 68 0.31 14.65 -3.43
N ILE A 69 -0.47 14.94 -4.47
CA ILE A 69 -0.09 15.80 -5.58
C ILE A 69 -1.02 16.98 -5.74
N GLN A 70 -0.49 18.08 -6.29
CA GLN A 70 -1.31 19.21 -6.71
C GLN A 70 -2.12 18.81 -7.94
N LEU A 71 -3.43 18.89 -7.84
CA LEU A 71 -4.33 18.72 -8.97
C LEU A 71 -4.35 20.05 -9.75
N LEU A 72 -3.78 20.05 -10.95
CA LEU A 72 -3.64 21.25 -11.79
C LEU A 72 -4.60 21.28 -12.96
N THR A 73 -5.36 20.20 -13.19
CA THR A 73 -6.27 20.05 -14.32
C THR A 73 -7.71 20.00 -13.86
N LEU A 74 -8.62 20.54 -14.68
CA LEU A 74 -10.04 20.62 -14.40
C LEU A 74 -10.73 19.23 -14.35
N ASP A 75 -10.14 18.22 -14.99
CA ASP A 75 -10.64 16.84 -14.97
C ASP A 75 -10.17 16.01 -13.76
N GLY A 76 -9.50 16.66 -12.80
CA GLY A 76 -9.01 16.03 -11.59
C GLY A 76 -7.76 15.18 -11.78
N LEU A 77 -7.21 15.08 -12.99
CA LEU A 77 -5.95 14.41 -13.23
C LEU A 77 -4.78 15.38 -13.02
N PRO A 78 -3.73 14.97 -12.28
CA PRO A 78 -2.55 15.82 -12.11
C PRO A 78 -1.84 16.02 -13.45
N GLY A 79 -1.41 17.25 -13.71
CA GLY A 79 -0.61 17.55 -14.91
C GLY A 79 0.77 16.88 -14.89
N GLN A 80 1.40 16.76 -16.05
CA GLN A 80 2.77 16.29 -16.14
C GLN A 80 3.68 17.24 -15.35
N GLY A 81 4.48 16.67 -14.44
CA GLY A 81 5.36 17.45 -13.57
C GLY A 81 4.65 18.14 -12.39
N ALA A 82 3.41 17.78 -12.07
CA ALA A 82 2.72 18.27 -10.88
C ALA A 82 3.59 18.15 -9.64
N ASN A 83 3.59 19.20 -8.82
CA ASN A 83 4.32 19.21 -7.54
C ASN A 83 3.57 18.39 -6.50
N LEU A 84 4.26 17.95 -5.46
CA LEU A 84 3.60 17.40 -4.30
C LEU A 84 2.74 18.48 -3.63
N ASN A 85 1.67 18.03 -3.00
CA ASN A 85 0.84 18.88 -2.16
C ASN A 85 1.66 19.28 -0.93
N THR A 86 1.83 20.58 -0.72
CA THR A 86 2.65 21.13 0.38
C THR A 86 2.10 20.76 1.76
N ASP A 87 0.78 20.65 1.92
CA ASP A 87 0.16 20.19 3.18
C ASP A 87 0.44 18.70 3.41
N PHE A 88 0.40 17.88 2.36
CA PHE A 88 0.79 16.47 2.46
C PHE A 88 2.24 16.34 2.95
N VAL A 89 3.18 17.05 2.32
CA VAL A 89 4.61 16.99 2.69
C VAL A 89 4.82 17.48 4.13
N LYS A 90 4.13 18.55 4.54
CA LYS A 90 4.18 19.07 5.92
C LYS A 90 3.70 18.02 6.92
N ARG A 91 2.51 17.43 6.71
CA ARG A 91 1.92 16.43 7.60
C ARG A 91 2.75 15.14 7.64
N TRP A 92 3.30 14.74 6.49
CA TRP A 92 4.24 13.62 6.41
C TRP A 92 5.45 13.84 7.33
N LYS A 93 6.11 14.99 7.24
CA LYS A 93 7.28 15.31 8.07
C LYS A 93 6.93 15.41 9.56
N GLU A 94 5.78 15.96 9.88
CA GLU A 94 5.27 16.02 11.26
C GLU A 94 5.04 14.62 11.83
N MET A 95 4.34 13.76 11.12
CA MET A 95 4.10 12.38 11.50
C MET A 95 5.43 11.62 11.70
N LEU A 96 6.38 11.76 10.78
CA LEU A 96 7.71 11.16 10.93
C LEU A 96 8.44 11.66 12.18
N GLY A 97 8.29 12.94 12.51
CA GLY A 97 8.84 13.51 13.75
C GLY A 97 8.33 12.78 14.98
N TRP A 98 7.02 12.57 15.08
CA TRP A 98 6.41 11.83 16.19
C TRP A 98 6.82 10.36 16.23
N ILE A 99 6.88 9.69 15.07
CA ILE A 99 7.34 8.29 14.98
C ILE A 99 8.79 8.17 15.43
N ARG A 100 9.65 9.10 15.02
CA ARG A 100 11.06 9.12 15.42
C ARG A 100 11.22 9.27 16.93
N GLU A 101 10.50 10.21 17.51
CA GLU A 101 10.51 10.46 18.95
C GLU A 101 10.05 9.22 19.74
N ASP A 102 8.90 8.65 19.38
CA ASP A 102 8.27 7.53 20.10
C ASP A 102 8.98 6.18 19.87
N SER A 103 9.75 6.05 18.80
CA SER A 103 10.53 4.84 18.51
C SER A 103 12.02 4.96 18.79
N ASN A 104 12.52 6.12 19.26
CA ASN A 104 13.96 6.43 19.31
C ASN A 104 14.66 6.23 17.95
N GLY A 105 13.96 6.51 16.83
CA GLY A 105 14.47 6.34 15.47
C GLY A 105 14.54 4.89 14.97
N GLU A 106 14.04 3.92 15.74
CA GLU A 106 14.09 2.49 15.37
C GLU A 106 12.99 2.07 14.39
N ALA A 107 11.89 2.82 14.31
CA ALA A 107 10.81 2.48 13.40
C ALA A 107 11.24 2.60 11.94
N ARG A 108 10.61 1.78 11.10
CA ARG A 108 10.77 1.77 9.64
C ARG A 108 9.41 1.96 9.01
N ILE A 109 9.36 2.82 7.99
CA ILE A 109 8.13 3.16 7.29
C ILE A 109 8.27 2.91 5.79
N ILE A 110 7.20 2.42 5.18
CA ILE A 110 7.04 2.18 3.75
C ILE A 110 5.90 3.07 3.28
N PRO A 111 6.16 4.26 2.72
CA PRO A 111 5.10 5.05 2.08
C PRO A 111 4.64 4.33 0.82
N GLU A 112 3.34 4.17 0.68
CA GLU A 112 2.72 3.43 -0.40
C GLU A 112 1.59 4.27 -1.02
N PRO A 113 1.79 4.79 -2.26
CA PRO A 113 0.72 5.44 -3.02
C PRO A 113 -0.35 4.42 -3.39
N HIS A 114 -1.53 4.54 -2.78
CA HIS A 114 -2.61 3.55 -2.87
C HIS A 114 -3.39 3.75 -4.17
N HIS A 115 -2.82 3.30 -5.27
CA HIS A 115 -3.42 3.34 -6.60
C HIS A 115 -3.38 1.94 -7.24
N TYR A 116 -4.43 1.53 -7.86
CA TYR A 116 -4.60 0.21 -8.47
C TYR A 116 -4.19 0.19 -9.97
N MET A 117 -3.11 0.87 -10.33
CA MET A 117 -2.78 1.28 -11.72
C MET A 117 -3.88 2.19 -12.31
N ARG A 118 -4.61 2.87 -11.45
CA ARG A 118 -5.73 3.73 -11.80
C ARG A 118 -5.66 5.05 -11.07
N LEU A 119 -6.29 6.05 -11.66
CA LEU A 119 -6.59 7.34 -11.03
C LEU A 119 -8.08 7.59 -11.15
N HIS A 120 -8.58 8.44 -10.29
CA HIS A 120 -9.96 8.88 -10.33
C HIS A 120 -10.08 10.17 -11.15
N ARG A 121 -11.01 10.17 -12.12
CA ARG A 121 -11.40 11.35 -12.89
C ARG A 121 -12.72 11.90 -12.36
N TYR A 122 -12.86 13.19 -12.42
CA TYR A 122 -14.04 13.90 -11.98
C TYR A 122 -14.93 14.32 -13.15
N GLU A 123 -16.23 14.51 -12.87
CA GLU A 123 -17.17 15.08 -13.81
C GLU A 123 -16.88 16.55 -14.02
N THR A 124 -16.90 16.98 -15.28
CA THR A 124 -16.78 18.39 -15.65
C THR A 124 -17.91 18.79 -16.58
N ASP A 125 -18.33 20.08 -16.51
CA ASP A 125 -19.24 20.66 -17.49
C ASP A 125 -18.52 20.95 -18.85
N ALA A 126 -19.27 21.48 -19.81
CA ALA A 126 -18.74 21.82 -21.12
C ALA A 126 -17.64 22.92 -21.08
N ASN A 127 -17.53 23.65 -19.99
CA ASN A 127 -16.50 24.67 -19.77
C ASN A 127 -15.30 24.13 -18.98
N GLY A 128 -15.34 22.85 -18.59
CA GLY A 128 -14.30 22.20 -17.81
C GLY A 128 -14.37 22.46 -16.29
N ASN A 129 -15.48 23.03 -15.78
CA ASN A 129 -15.68 23.17 -14.35
C ASN A 129 -16.11 21.86 -13.72
N LEU A 130 -15.58 21.54 -12.55
CA LEU A 130 -15.95 20.33 -11.81
C LEU A 130 -17.41 20.38 -11.38
N THR A 131 -18.22 19.39 -11.75
CA THR A 131 -19.66 19.33 -11.49
C THR A 131 -20.08 18.21 -10.54
N GLY A 132 -19.32 17.13 -10.47
CA GLY A 132 -19.63 15.94 -9.68
C GLY A 132 -19.32 16.08 -8.18
N ARG A 133 -19.65 17.22 -7.58
CA ARG A 133 -19.39 17.45 -6.16
C ARG A 133 -20.29 16.60 -5.29
N ILE A 134 -19.72 15.69 -4.50
CA ILE A 134 -20.46 15.04 -3.42
C ILE A 134 -20.35 15.86 -2.16
N LEU A 135 -21.53 16.28 -1.74
CA LEU A 135 -21.78 16.60 -0.36
C LEU A 135 -22.60 15.44 0.20
N PRO A 136 -22.07 14.55 1.03
CA PRO A 136 -22.91 13.71 1.87
C PRO A 136 -23.90 14.63 2.59
N ALA A 137 -25.13 14.18 2.77
CA ALA A 137 -26.18 15.00 3.41
C ALA A 137 -25.75 15.56 4.80
N ALA A 138 -24.86 14.86 5.49
CA ALA A 138 -24.26 15.29 6.75
C ALA A 138 -23.15 16.34 6.59
N GLU A 139 -22.69 16.63 5.38
CA GLU A 139 -21.53 17.46 5.10
C GLU A 139 -21.83 18.63 4.16
N ALA A 140 -23.07 19.12 4.17
CA ALA A 140 -23.53 20.19 3.30
C ALA A 140 -22.69 21.48 3.34
N GLY A 141 -21.83 21.65 4.35
CA GLY A 141 -20.86 22.74 4.46
C GLY A 141 -19.48 22.44 3.89
N ASN A 142 -19.16 21.19 3.57
CA ASN A 142 -17.83 20.82 3.09
C ASN A 142 -17.71 21.03 1.58
N GLN A 143 -16.73 21.81 1.19
CA GLN A 143 -16.56 22.32 -0.16
C GLN A 143 -15.52 21.56 -0.99
N ASN A 144 -14.73 20.63 -0.40
CA ASN A 144 -13.48 20.15 -1.00
C ASN A 144 -13.50 18.68 -1.45
N GLY A 145 -14.65 18.02 -1.40
CA GLY A 145 -14.79 16.62 -1.85
C GLY A 145 -15.47 16.51 -3.21
N TRP A 146 -14.84 15.82 -4.13
CA TRP A 146 -15.37 15.51 -5.44
C TRP A 146 -15.50 14.00 -5.60
N LYS A 147 -16.64 13.50 -6.06
CA LYS A 147 -16.80 12.09 -6.37
C LYS A 147 -16.20 11.79 -7.72
N ALA A 148 -15.36 10.77 -7.75
CA ALA A 148 -14.91 10.20 -8.99
C ALA A 148 -16.09 9.65 -9.79
N THR A 149 -16.18 10.02 -11.05
CA THR A 149 -17.19 9.49 -11.98
C THR A 149 -16.66 8.26 -12.70
N GLU A 150 -15.35 8.14 -12.84
CA GLU A 150 -14.73 7.01 -13.49
C GLU A 150 -13.31 6.75 -12.96
N SER A 151 -12.89 5.50 -13.01
CA SER A 151 -11.49 5.12 -12.89
C SER A 151 -10.84 5.12 -14.26
N VAL A 152 -9.65 5.67 -14.36
CA VAL A 152 -8.85 5.68 -15.60
C VAL A 152 -7.52 5.00 -15.37
N LEU A 153 -7.13 4.13 -16.30
CA LEU A 153 -5.84 3.44 -16.25
C LEU A 153 -4.67 4.40 -16.41
N ILE A 154 -3.59 4.15 -15.68
CA ILE A 154 -2.29 4.70 -15.97
C ILE A 154 -1.78 3.99 -17.23
N LYS A 155 -1.57 4.73 -18.31
CA LYS A 155 -1.21 4.21 -19.62
C LYS A 155 0.30 4.21 -19.85
N ASP A 156 0.74 3.36 -20.76
CA ASP A 156 2.13 3.40 -21.22
C ASP A 156 2.40 4.61 -22.11
N GLY A 157 3.66 5.04 -22.18
CA GLY A 157 4.13 6.12 -23.05
C GLY A 157 4.16 7.51 -22.41
N ASN A 158 4.43 8.50 -23.27
CA ASN A 158 4.54 9.92 -22.92
C ASN A 158 3.16 10.58 -22.98
N GLY A 159 2.33 10.43 -21.97
CA GLY A 159 0.99 10.99 -21.97
C GLY A 159 0.91 12.48 -22.35
N VAL A 160 -0.12 12.83 -23.08
CA VAL A 160 -0.47 14.23 -23.32
C VAL A 160 -1.21 14.74 -22.09
N SER A 161 -0.80 15.89 -21.59
CA SER A 161 -1.41 16.56 -20.44
C SER A 161 -2.94 16.64 -20.58
N GLY A 162 -3.67 16.29 -19.52
CA GLY A 162 -5.11 16.50 -19.38
C GLY A 162 -6.01 15.35 -19.82
N THR A 163 -5.54 14.31 -20.47
CA THR A 163 -6.39 13.22 -20.95
C THR A 163 -6.17 11.87 -20.26
N PHE A 164 -4.96 11.60 -19.79
CA PHE A 164 -4.61 10.40 -19.05
C PHE A 164 -3.25 10.56 -18.33
N TRP A 165 -3.01 9.71 -17.37
CA TRP A 165 -1.69 9.55 -16.78
C TRP A 165 -0.93 8.44 -17.45
N SER A 166 0.39 8.66 -17.60
CA SER A 166 1.29 7.66 -18.16
C SER A 166 2.31 7.20 -17.11
N ALA A 167 3.06 6.18 -17.48
CA ALA A 167 4.21 5.70 -16.71
C ALA A 167 5.20 6.83 -16.37
N VAL A 168 5.39 7.82 -17.26
CA VAL A 168 6.28 8.97 -17.02
C VAL A 168 5.72 9.90 -15.94
N HIS A 169 4.42 10.12 -15.88
CA HIS A 169 3.80 10.90 -14.79
C HIS A 169 4.00 10.22 -13.45
N LEU A 170 3.77 8.90 -13.39
CA LEU A 170 3.99 8.11 -12.17
C LEU A 170 5.47 8.12 -11.76
N ALA A 171 6.39 8.03 -12.72
CA ALA A 171 7.82 8.12 -12.48
C ALA A 171 8.22 9.49 -11.89
N ASN A 172 7.71 10.58 -12.45
CA ASN A 172 7.95 11.94 -11.96
C ASN A 172 7.38 12.12 -10.54
N PHE A 173 6.19 11.57 -10.28
CA PHE A 173 5.60 11.57 -8.93
C PHE A 173 6.54 10.87 -7.93
N HIS A 174 7.00 9.67 -8.23
CA HIS A 174 7.89 8.93 -7.33
C HIS A 174 9.24 9.64 -7.13
N GLN A 175 9.80 10.28 -8.15
CA GLN A 175 11.01 11.09 -7.99
C GLN A 175 10.81 12.25 -7.01
N LYS A 176 9.68 12.96 -7.12
CA LYS A 176 9.34 14.05 -6.20
C LYS A 176 9.06 13.55 -4.79
N LEU A 177 8.34 12.44 -4.67
CA LEU A 177 8.10 11.79 -3.37
C LEU A 177 9.42 11.46 -2.68
N VAL A 178 10.36 10.87 -3.40
CA VAL A 178 11.72 10.61 -2.87
C VAL A 178 12.43 11.91 -2.49
N THR A 179 12.39 12.92 -3.35
CA THR A 179 13.15 14.16 -3.13
C THR A 179 12.65 14.93 -1.90
N GLU A 180 11.34 14.95 -1.69
CA GLU A 180 10.72 15.79 -0.65
C GLU A 180 10.38 15.04 0.64
N CYS A 181 10.19 13.72 0.55
CA CYS A 181 9.70 12.87 1.64
C CYS A 181 10.72 11.82 2.13
N ASP A 182 11.92 11.76 1.58
CA ASP A 182 12.92 10.80 2.08
C ASP A 182 13.38 11.13 3.49
N ASP A 183 13.61 10.08 4.27
CA ASP A 183 14.02 10.16 5.67
C ASP A 183 14.78 8.87 6.05
N PRO A 184 15.69 8.90 7.01
CA PRO A 184 16.37 7.69 7.50
C PRO A 184 15.43 6.57 7.96
N MET A 185 14.21 6.90 8.43
CA MET A 185 13.20 5.91 8.81
C MET A 185 12.46 5.31 7.62
N VAL A 186 12.51 5.91 6.43
CA VAL A 186 11.94 5.30 5.22
C VAL A 186 12.76 4.08 4.85
N LEU A 187 12.16 2.90 5.02
CA LEU A 187 12.78 1.60 4.70
C LEU A 187 12.92 1.43 3.19
N GLY A 188 11.93 1.84 2.46
CA GLY A 188 11.82 1.73 1.01
C GLY A 188 10.53 2.35 0.50
N TRP A 189 10.28 2.25 -0.79
CA TRP A 189 9.19 2.92 -1.49
C TRP A 189 8.22 1.90 -2.07
N GLY A 190 6.95 1.94 -1.64
CA GLY A 190 5.85 1.25 -2.32
C GLY A 190 5.61 1.91 -3.67
N LEU A 191 5.47 1.11 -4.74
CA LEU A 191 5.27 1.66 -6.08
C LEU A 191 3.80 1.64 -6.53
N GLY A 192 2.90 1.26 -5.68
CA GLY A 192 1.45 1.20 -5.91
C GLY A 192 0.81 0.01 -5.22
N ASN A 193 -0.52 -0.01 -5.23
CA ASN A 193 -1.35 -1.04 -4.60
C ASN A 193 -2.10 -1.87 -5.63
N GLU A 194 -2.21 -3.15 -5.44
CA GLU A 194 -3.18 -4.12 -5.98
C GLU A 194 -3.62 -3.90 -7.45
N PRO A 195 -2.74 -3.88 -8.43
CA PRO A 195 -3.15 -3.78 -9.83
C PRO A 195 -4.02 -4.98 -10.21
N TYR A 196 -5.16 -4.72 -10.88
CA TYR A 196 -6.12 -5.77 -11.27
C TYR A 196 -6.67 -5.56 -12.68
N SER A 197 -7.05 -6.66 -13.33
CA SER A 197 -7.76 -6.61 -14.60
C SER A 197 -9.23 -6.24 -14.39
N ASN A 198 -9.81 -5.52 -15.36
CA ASN A 198 -11.24 -5.21 -15.37
C ASN A 198 -11.80 -5.47 -16.76
N THR A 199 -12.58 -6.53 -16.89
CA THR A 199 -13.17 -6.95 -18.16
C THR A 199 -14.66 -6.59 -18.25
N THR A 200 -15.14 -5.69 -17.40
CA THR A 200 -16.51 -5.17 -17.47
C THR A 200 -16.71 -4.41 -18.77
N VAL A 201 -17.62 -4.87 -19.60
CA VAL A 201 -17.91 -4.25 -20.90
C VAL A 201 -18.42 -2.81 -20.69
N GLY A 202 -17.77 -1.86 -21.38
CA GLY A 202 -18.09 -0.43 -21.29
C GLY A 202 -17.36 0.31 -20.16
N ALA A 203 -16.62 -0.37 -19.27
CA ALA A 203 -15.82 0.30 -18.28
C ALA A 203 -14.69 1.12 -18.93
N LYS A 204 -14.45 2.33 -18.42
CA LYS A 204 -13.38 3.23 -18.92
C LYS A 204 -11.97 2.72 -18.59
N ASP A 205 -11.87 1.89 -17.58
CA ASP A 205 -10.67 1.22 -17.14
C ASP A 205 -10.63 -0.26 -17.58
N TYR A 206 -11.36 -0.60 -18.66
CA TYR A 206 -11.33 -1.95 -19.22
C TYR A 206 -9.92 -2.35 -19.61
N ILE A 207 -9.46 -3.46 -19.07
CA ILE A 207 -8.17 -4.07 -19.40
C ILE A 207 -8.20 -5.57 -19.13
N THR A 208 -7.77 -6.36 -20.09
CA THR A 208 -7.59 -7.81 -19.92
C THR A 208 -6.33 -8.11 -19.11
N PHE A 209 -6.26 -9.27 -18.49
CA PHE A 209 -5.10 -9.67 -17.69
C PHE A 209 -3.77 -9.61 -18.48
N PRO A 210 -3.63 -10.14 -19.71
CA PRO A 210 -2.37 -10.04 -20.46
C PRO A 210 -1.97 -8.60 -20.77
N ALA A 211 -2.95 -7.73 -21.04
CA ALA A 211 -2.68 -6.31 -21.29
C ALA A 211 -2.27 -5.58 -20.02
N LEU A 212 -2.89 -5.91 -18.88
CA LEU A 212 -2.50 -5.38 -17.57
C LEU A 212 -1.06 -5.79 -17.22
N GLU A 213 -0.71 -7.07 -17.39
CA GLU A 213 0.64 -7.56 -17.11
C GLU A 213 1.69 -6.78 -17.93
N ALA A 214 1.46 -6.65 -19.23
CA ALA A 214 2.37 -5.90 -20.12
C ALA A 214 2.49 -4.42 -19.70
N LEU A 215 1.37 -3.75 -19.44
CA LEU A 215 1.32 -2.37 -18.99
C LEU A 215 2.04 -2.19 -17.64
N TYR A 216 1.78 -3.07 -16.68
CA TYR A 216 2.38 -3.01 -15.36
C TYR A 216 3.91 -3.16 -15.42
N ILE A 217 4.41 -4.15 -16.16
CA ILE A 217 5.85 -4.36 -16.36
C ILE A 217 6.51 -3.14 -16.98
N SER A 218 5.94 -2.60 -18.05
CA SER A 218 6.46 -1.39 -18.72
C SER A 218 6.47 -0.19 -17.77
N THR A 219 5.37 0.03 -17.05
CA THR A 219 5.23 1.12 -16.07
C THR A 219 6.26 1.00 -14.95
N MET A 220 6.38 -0.18 -14.33
CA MET A 220 7.33 -0.38 -13.24
C MET A 220 8.78 -0.19 -13.68
N ASN A 221 9.14 -0.65 -14.89
CA ASN A 221 10.47 -0.41 -15.45
C ASN A 221 10.75 1.09 -15.64
N THR A 222 9.78 1.85 -16.15
CA THR A 222 9.89 3.31 -16.32
C THR A 222 10.07 4.01 -14.96
N VAL A 223 9.24 3.66 -13.98
CA VAL A 223 9.32 4.20 -12.60
C VAL A 223 10.66 3.87 -11.95
N LEU A 224 11.11 2.62 -12.06
CA LEU A 224 12.37 2.18 -11.46
C LEU A 224 13.58 2.88 -12.08
N GLN A 225 13.60 3.02 -13.38
CA GLN A 225 14.69 3.75 -14.06
C GLN A 225 14.79 5.19 -13.55
N ALA A 226 13.67 5.88 -13.45
CA ALA A 226 13.63 7.26 -12.95
C ALA A 226 14.00 7.34 -11.46
N LEU A 227 13.41 6.48 -10.62
CA LEU A 227 13.62 6.48 -9.17
C LEU A 227 15.08 6.20 -8.79
N ARG A 228 15.78 5.35 -9.54
CA ARG A 228 17.18 5.00 -9.25
C ARG A 228 18.18 6.14 -9.46
N ASN A 229 17.76 7.21 -10.11
CA ASN A 229 18.53 8.44 -10.14
C ASN A 229 18.51 9.17 -8.79
N SER A 230 17.45 9.00 -8.01
CA SER A 230 17.22 9.71 -6.75
C SER A 230 17.37 8.83 -5.50
N SER A 231 17.13 7.51 -5.58
CA SER A 231 17.17 6.61 -4.41
C SER A 231 17.74 5.23 -4.74
N LYS A 232 18.55 4.70 -3.82
CA LYS A 232 19.01 3.30 -3.82
C LYS A 232 18.24 2.42 -2.82
N LYS A 233 17.29 2.98 -2.07
CA LYS A 233 16.48 2.24 -1.11
C LYS A 233 15.68 1.13 -1.80
N PRO A 234 15.29 0.08 -1.07
CA PRO A 234 14.39 -0.96 -1.57
C PRO A 234 13.10 -0.37 -2.16
N VAL A 235 12.52 -1.09 -3.10
CA VAL A 235 11.17 -0.82 -3.60
C VAL A 235 10.28 -2.02 -3.30
N PHE A 236 9.04 -1.75 -2.93
CA PHE A 236 8.02 -2.74 -2.66
C PHE A 236 7.07 -2.74 -3.87
N ILE A 237 6.94 -3.89 -4.51
CA ILE A 237 6.17 -4.04 -5.75
C ILE A 237 5.09 -5.08 -5.53
N CYS A 238 3.83 -4.66 -5.57
CA CYS A 238 2.67 -5.54 -5.49
C CYS A 238 2.61 -6.50 -6.67
N GLY A 239 2.14 -7.72 -6.43
CA GLY A 239 1.71 -8.63 -7.48
C GLY A 239 0.47 -8.14 -8.20
N LEU A 240 0.13 -8.84 -9.29
CA LEU A 240 -1.08 -8.61 -10.08
C LEU A 240 -2.30 -9.25 -9.42
N GLU A 241 -3.48 -8.90 -9.93
CA GLU A 241 -4.78 -9.43 -9.48
C GLU A 241 -4.94 -9.30 -7.97
N PHE A 242 -4.99 -8.03 -7.52
CA PHE A 242 -5.12 -7.65 -6.10
C PHE A 242 -3.96 -8.15 -5.22
N ALA A 243 -2.77 -8.24 -5.78
CA ALA A 243 -1.58 -8.77 -5.09
C ALA A 243 -1.80 -10.14 -4.42
N SER A 244 -2.74 -10.94 -4.91
CA SER A 244 -3.22 -12.17 -4.26
C SER A 244 -2.07 -13.15 -3.98
N ALA A 245 -1.80 -13.40 -2.70
CA ALA A 245 -0.81 -14.37 -2.26
C ALA A 245 -1.14 -15.79 -2.75
N ARG A 246 -2.43 -16.14 -2.82
CA ARG A 246 -2.92 -17.44 -3.29
C ARG A 246 -2.51 -17.70 -4.74
N ASN A 247 -2.67 -16.71 -5.59
CA ASN A 247 -2.50 -16.85 -7.03
C ASN A 247 -1.16 -16.32 -7.53
N TRP A 248 -0.26 -15.90 -6.65
CA TRP A 248 1.01 -15.24 -7.02
C TRP A 248 1.79 -16.02 -8.07
N ALA A 249 1.96 -17.31 -7.86
CA ALA A 249 2.76 -18.17 -8.75
C ALA A 249 2.19 -18.30 -10.17
N THR A 250 0.93 -17.95 -10.39
CA THR A 250 0.26 -17.99 -11.70
C THR A 250 0.12 -16.62 -12.35
N VAL A 251 -0.25 -15.61 -11.55
CA VAL A 251 -0.55 -14.26 -12.10
C VAL A 251 0.63 -13.29 -12.03
N SER A 252 1.62 -13.54 -11.19
CA SER A 252 2.74 -12.62 -10.97
C SER A 252 4.13 -13.22 -11.27
N ALA A 253 4.19 -14.48 -11.69
CA ALA A 253 5.46 -15.19 -11.90
C ALA A 253 6.40 -14.47 -12.88
N ASN A 254 5.86 -13.87 -13.93
CA ASN A 254 6.63 -13.18 -14.95
C ASN A 254 7.27 -11.87 -14.47
N LEU A 255 6.75 -11.25 -13.40
CA LEU A 255 7.22 -9.96 -12.93
C LEU A 255 8.70 -10.01 -12.53
N GLN A 256 9.11 -11.09 -11.84
CA GLN A 256 10.48 -11.24 -11.36
C GLN A 256 11.53 -11.22 -12.49
N SER A 257 11.20 -11.80 -13.64
CA SER A 257 12.12 -11.89 -14.78
C SER A 257 12.08 -10.67 -15.71
N LYS A 258 10.96 -9.92 -15.70
CA LYS A 258 10.71 -8.83 -16.65
C LYS A 258 10.84 -7.43 -16.05
N ILE A 259 10.73 -7.31 -14.72
CA ILE A 259 10.96 -6.04 -14.05
C ILE A 259 12.44 -5.93 -13.66
N VAL A 260 13.12 -4.96 -14.26
CA VAL A 260 14.57 -4.76 -14.11
C VAL A 260 14.83 -3.64 -13.11
N ASN A 261 15.49 -3.99 -12.00
CA ASN A 261 15.90 -3.01 -10.99
C ASN A 261 17.43 -2.84 -11.00
N PRO A 262 17.96 -1.70 -11.45
CA PRO A 262 19.41 -1.47 -11.49
C PRO A 262 20.10 -1.55 -10.11
N ALA A 263 19.37 -1.35 -9.02
CA ALA A 263 19.89 -1.45 -7.65
C ALA A 263 19.74 -2.85 -7.04
N ASN A 264 19.14 -3.79 -7.75
CA ASN A 264 18.83 -5.16 -7.27
C ASN A 264 18.16 -5.19 -5.88
N ALA A 265 17.27 -4.26 -5.61
CA ALA A 265 16.63 -4.07 -4.31
C ALA A 265 15.10 -4.01 -4.49
N ILE A 266 14.49 -5.12 -4.94
CA ILE A 266 13.04 -5.31 -4.99
C ILE A 266 12.62 -6.21 -3.84
N VAL A 267 11.55 -5.82 -3.15
CA VAL A 267 10.78 -6.65 -2.23
C VAL A 267 9.41 -6.87 -2.88
N TRP A 268 9.06 -8.12 -3.08
CA TRP A 268 7.81 -8.50 -3.73
C TRP A 268 6.70 -8.57 -2.71
N GLU A 269 5.62 -7.85 -2.96
CA GLU A 269 4.53 -7.66 -2.03
C GLU A 269 3.30 -8.46 -2.46
N ALA A 270 2.75 -9.24 -1.52
CA ALA A 270 1.50 -9.96 -1.67
C ALA A 270 0.53 -9.61 -0.53
N HIS A 271 -0.78 -9.73 -0.81
CA HIS A 271 -1.85 -9.55 0.15
C HIS A 271 -2.55 -10.88 0.44
N ALA A 272 -3.01 -11.06 1.66
CA ALA A 272 -3.53 -12.35 2.13
C ALA A 272 -4.72 -12.18 3.06
N TYR A 273 -5.92 -12.41 2.56
CA TYR A 273 -7.15 -12.39 3.34
C TYR A 273 -7.84 -13.76 3.33
N GLY A 274 -8.51 -14.09 4.41
CA GLY A 274 -9.05 -15.43 4.63
C GLY A 274 -10.56 -15.53 4.39
N ASP A 275 -11.10 -14.85 3.38
CA ASP A 275 -12.52 -14.89 3.04
C ASP A 275 -13.01 -16.31 2.76
N TYR A 276 -14.25 -16.61 3.15
CA TYR A 276 -14.86 -17.93 3.01
C TYR A 276 -14.87 -18.44 1.56
N ASP A 277 -15.14 -17.58 0.61
CA ASP A 277 -15.13 -17.89 -0.82
C ASP A 277 -13.72 -18.04 -1.39
N LYS A 278 -12.71 -17.88 -0.57
CA LYS A 278 -11.29 -17.91 -0.95
C LYS A 278 -10.92 -16.83 -1.97
N SER A 279 -11.70 -15.77 -2.11
CA SER A 279 -11.39 -14.62 -2.98
C SER A 279 -10.14 -13.89 -2.50
N SER A 280 -9.88 -13.96 -1.18
CA SER A 280 -8.82 -13.20 -0.52
C SER A 280 -8.99 -11.68 -0.68
N SER A 281 -10.26 -11.24 -0.73
CA SER A 281 -10.63 -9.83 -0.92
C SER A 281 -10.61 -8.99 0.35
N GLY A 282 -10.63 -9.64 1.52
CA GLY A 282 -10.78 -8.95 2.81
C GLY A 282 -12.21 -8.45 3.09
N ALA A 283 -13.17 -8.76 2.23
CA ALA A 283 -14.54 -8.27 2.38
C ALA A 283 -15.26 -8.83 3.63
N TYR A 284 -15.00 -10.10 3.98
CA TYR A 284 -15.61 -10.79 5.11
C TYR A 284 -17.09 -10.41 5.30
N ALA A 285 -18.00 -10.93 4.49
CA ALA A 285 -19.40 -10.51 4.44
C ALA A 285 -20.07 -10.52 5.83
N ASN A 286 -19.63 -11.45 6.70
CA ASN A 286 -19.97 -11.47 8.11
C ASN A 286 -18.78 -12.05 8.93
N ASN A 287 -18.84 -11.97 10.25
CA ASN A 287 -17.75 -12.45 11.12
C ASN A 287 -17.52 -13.97 11.07
N ASN A 288 -18.43 -14.72 10.46
CA ASN A 288 -18.32 -16.18 10.31
C ASN A 288 -17.77 -16.60 8.93
N ASP A 289 -17.48 -15.64 8.04
CA ASP A 289 -17.01 -15.94 6.69
C ASP A 289 -15.52 -16.33 6.64
N LEU A 290 -14.83 -16.31 7.76
CA LEU A 290 -13.46 -16.75 7.83
C LEU A 290 -13.36 -18.25 7.55
N ILE A 291 -12.59 -18.62 6.54
CA ILE A 291 -12.26 -20.02 6.26
C ILE A 291 -11.41 -20.62 7.38
N SER A 292 -11.24 -21.94 7.35
CA SER A 292 -10.44 -22.67 8.33
C SER A 292 -9.08 -21.97 8.57
N PRO A 293 -8.62 -21.88 9.83
CA PRO A 293 -7.33 -21.31 10.18
C PRO A 293 -6.13 -21.88 9.43
N THR A 294 -6.19 -23.16 9.03
CA THR A 294 -5.15 -23.82 8.24
C THR A 294 -5.20 -23.38 6.78
N VAL A 295 -6.37 -23.07 6.23
CA VAL A 295 -6.53 -22.63 4.85
C VAL A 295 -5.85 -21.28 4.61
N LEU A 296 -5.98 -20.31 5.53
CA LEU A 296 -5.27 -19.03 5.42
C LEU A 296 -3.75 -19.24 5.34
N ARG A 297 -3.20 -20.10 6.18
CA ARG A 297 -1.78 -20.42 6.24
C ARG A 297 -1.30 -21.23 5.01
N ASP A 298 -2.04 -22.26 4.61
CA ASP A 298 -1.55 -23.28 3.67
C ASP A 298 -2.01 -23.02 2.24
N GLU A 299 -3.25 -22.56 2.04
CA GLU A 299 -3.82 -22.38 0.71
C GLU A 299 -3.77 -20.92 0.21
N ILE A 300 -3.76 -19.94 1.11
CA ILE A 300 -3.69 -18.52 0.72
C ILE A 300 -2.23 -18.05 0.75
N VAL A 301 -1.58 -18.09 1.91
CA VAL A 301 -0.21 -17.55 2.07
C VAL A 301 0.85 -18.55 1.62
N GLY A 302 0.63 -19.85 1.85
CA GLY A 302 1.57 -20.92 1.54
C GLY A 302 2.12 -20.92 0.12
N PRO A 303 1.27 -20.78 -0.93
CA PRO A 303 1.74 -20.71 -2.32
C PRO A 303 2.73 -19.57 -2.57
N PHE A 304 2.45 -18.36 -2.10
CA PHE A 304 3.36 -17.22 -2.23
C PHE A 304 4.69 -17.45 -1.51
N LEU A 305 4.66 -17.90 -0.26
CA LEU A 305 5.88 -18.16 0.53
C LEU A 305 6.75 -19.25 -0.11
N THR A 306 6.12 -20.31 -0.60
CA THR A 306 6.81 -21.39 -1.30
C THR A 306 7.45 -20.88 -2.60
N TYR A 307 6.71 -20.12 -3.38
CA TYR A 307 7.21 -19.52 -4.62
C TYR A 307 8.37 -18.55 -4.34
N ALA A 308 8.24 -17.67 -3.37
CA ALA A 308 9.27 -16.72 -2.98
C ALA A 308 10.57 -17.44 -2.56
N LYS A 309 10.45 -18.47 -1.73
CA LYS A 309 11.59 -19.29 -1.30
C LYS A 309 12.28 -20.00 -2.45
N THR A 310 11.50 -20.66 -3.32
CA THR A 310 12.02 -21.39 -4.48
C THR A 310 12.76 -20.48 -5.44
N ASN A 311 12.25 -19.28 -5.65
CA ASN A 311 12.80 -18.30 -6.58
C ASN A 311 13.75 -17.29 -5.92
N LYS A 312 14.11 -17.48 -4.64
CA LYS A 312 15.01 -16.63 -3.86
C LYS A 312 14.58 -15.15 -3.85
N MET A 313 13.29 -14.91 -3.76
CA MET A 313 12.73 -13.57 -3.74
C MET A 313 12.71 -13.00 -2.33
N ALA A 314 13.04 -11.71 -2.19
CA ALA A 314 12.67 -10.95 -1.00
C ALA A 314 11.15 -10.75 -1.03
N ALA A 315 10.44 -11.19 -0.01
CA ALA A 315 8.98 -11.23 0.06
C ALA A 315 8.43 -10.43 1.24
N PHE A 316 7.25 -9.89 1.07
CA PHE A 316 6.53 -9.10 2.05
C PHE A 316 5.03 -9.38 1.95
N ILE A 317 4.36 -9.58 3.06
CA ILE A 317 2.90 -9.59 3.12
C ILE A 317 2.46 -8.19 3.55
N GLY A 318 2.12 -7.36 2.56
CA GLY A 318 1.78 -5.95 2.76
C GLY A 318 0.44 -5.75 3.45
N GLU A 319 -0.50 -6.66 3.22
CA GLU A 319 -1.80 -6.61 3.86
C GLU A 319 -2.29 -7.99 4.28
N THR A 320 -2.79 -8.05 5.48
CA THR A 320 -3.59 -9.14 6.02
C THR A 320 -4.43 -8.63 7.19
N GLY A 321 -5.59 -9.21 7.39
CA GLY A 321 -6.45 -8.87 8.50
C GLY A 321 -7.45 -9.99 8.74
N ILE A 322 -8.09 -9.96 9.89
CA ILE A 322 -9.07 -10.97 10.30
C ILE A 322 -10.26 -10.30 11.00
N PRO A 323 -11.46 -10.86 10.90
CA PRO A 323 -12.56 -10.44 11.74
C PRO A 323 -12.26 -10.78 13.23
N PRO A 324 -12.92 -10.09 14.19
CA PRO A 324 -12.64 -10.22 15.62
C PRO A 324 -13.22 -11.52 16.25
N THR A 325 -12.92 -12.67 15.66
CA THR A 325 -13.40 -13.99 16.10
C THR A 325 -12.25 -14.85 16.62
N ALA A 326 -12.55 -15.85 17.46
CA ALA A 326 -11.55 -16.81 17.93
C ALA A 326 -10.91 -17.58 16.76
N ALA A 327 -11.70 -17.96 15.73
CA ALA A 327 -11.22 -18.61 14.54
C ALA A 327 -10.29 -17.67 13.73
N GLY A 328 -10.67 -16.39 13.59
CA GLY A 328 -9.84 -15.37 12.96
C GLY A 328 -8.50 -15.21 13.65
N ARG A 329 -8.49 -15.08 14.98
CA ARG A 329 -7.25 -14.98 15.74
C ARG A 329 -6.36 -16.21 15.60
N THR A 330 -6.96 -17.41 15.56
CA THR A 330 -6.20 -18.65 15.32
C THR A 330 -5.59 -18.64 13.91
N ALA A 331 -6.35 -18.21 12.90
CA ALA A 331 -5.87 -18.11 11.54
C ALA A 331 -4.70 -17.11 11.41
N LEU A 332 -4.84 -15.93 12.03
CA LEU A 332 -3.79 -14.93 12.04
C LEU A 332 -2.53 -15.43 12.74
N LYS A 333 -2.66 -16.07 13.89
CA LYS A 333 -1.52 -16.67 14.60
C LYS A 333 -0.77 -17.67 13.71
N ASN A 334 -1.50 -18.57 13.05
CA ASN A 334 -0.91 -19.57 12.17
C ASN A 334 -0.18 -18.93 10.97
N LEU A 335 -0.74 -17.84 10.42
CA LEU A 335 -0.08 -17.06 9.36
C LEU A 335 1.21 -16.42 9.89
N LEU A 336 1.17 -15.74 11.04
CA LEU A 336 2.33 -15.07 11.61
C LEU A 336 3.45 -16.04 11.98
N ASP A 337 3.11 -17.20 12.55
CA ASP A 337 4.09 -18.24 12.85
C ASP A 337 4.75 -18.80 11.57
N LYS A 338 3.98 -18.96 10.50
CA LYS A 338 4.49 -19.39 9.18
C LYS A 338 5.38 -18.31 8.57
N ALA A 339 4.96 -17.06 8.60
CA ALA A 339 5.73 -15.93 8.09
C ALA A 339 7.06 -15.77 8.85
N LYS A 340 7.04 -15.96 10.18
CA LYS A 340 8.25 -16.00 11.02
C LYS A 340 9.22 -17.11 10.59
N ALA A 341 8.71 -18.33 10.41
CA ALA A 341 9.52 -19.47 10.00
C ALA A 341 10.17 -19.26 8.62
N GLU A 342 9.46 -18.61 7.70
CA GLU A 342 9.95 -18.30 6.34
C GLU A 342 10.65 -16.93 6.24
N LYS A 343 10.78 -16.19 7.36
CA LYS A 343 11.44 -14.87 7.42
C LYS A 343 10.82 -13.83 6.47
N VAL A 344 9.51 -13.76 6.43
CA VAL A 344 8.73 -12.81 5.63
C VAL A 344 8.00 -11.85 6.55
N PRO A 345 8.23 -10.54 6.44
CA PRO A 345 7.54 -9.55 7.27
C PRO A 345 6.08 -9.41 6.83
N VAL A 346 5.24 -8.97 7.76
CA VAL A 346 3.80 -8.84 7.60
C VAL A 346 3.34 -7.50 8.14
N THR A 347 2.44 -6.80 7.43
CA THR A 347 1.71 -5.65 8.00
C THR A 347 0.22 -5.92 8.06
N LEU A 348 -0.37 -5.58 9.22
CA LEU A 348 -1.77 -5.87 9.51
C LEU A 348 -2.67 -4.74 9.00
N TRP A 349 -3.71 -5.08 8.29
CA TRP A 349 -4.78 -4.17 7.87
C TRP A 349 -5.82 -4.11 8.99
N VAL A 350 -6.17 -2.99 9.60
CA VAL A 350 -5.69 -1.61 9.39
C VAL A 350 -5.68 -0.89 10.75
N THR A 351 -4.98 0.21 10.85
CA THR A 351 -5.01 1.11 12.01
C THR A 351 -5.11 2.57 11.57
N GLY A 352 -5.42 3.42 12.53
CA GLY A 352 -5.44 4.87 12.35
C GLY A 352 -6.82 5.47 12.57
N PRO A 353 -6.91 6.79 12.79
CA PRO A 353 -8.17 7.45 13.06
C PRO A 353 -9.13 7.30 11.86
N GLY A 354 -10.40 7.03 12.16
CA GLY A 354 -11.45 6.83 11.15
C GLY A 354 -11.46 5.46 10.47
N THR A 355 -10.67 4.49 10.97
CA THR A 355 -10.71 3.10 10.48
C THR A 355 -11.54 2.18 11.37
N ASP A 356 -12.01 2.64 12.51
CA ASP A 356 -12.73 1.85 13.53
C ASP A 356 -14.03 1.19 13.02
N GLY A 357 -14.60 1.71 11.94
CA GLY A 357 -15.74 1.10 11.26
C GLY A 357 -15.40 -0.09 10.34
N GLU A 358 -14.13 -0.31 10.04
CA GLU A 358 -13.69 -1.45 9.22
C GLU A 358 -13.62 -2.74 10.05
N LYS A 359 -14.11 -3.86 9.48
CA LYS A 359 -14.17 -5.15 10.18
C LYS A 359 -12.82 -5.64 10.73
N MET A 360 -11.75 -5.30 10.06
CA MET A 360 -10.39 -5.74 10.39
C MET A 360 -9.61 -4.69 11.17
N SER A 361 -10.19 -3.52 11.41
CA SER A 361 -9.49 -2.43 12.09
C SER A 361 -9.09 -2.81 13.50
N LEU A 362 -7.81 -2.70 13.79
CA LEU A 362 -7.27 -2.91 15.12
C LEU A 362 -7.62 -1.75 16.09
N GLU A 363 -8.26 -0.68 15.62
CA GLU A 363 -8.83 0.41 16.42
C GLU A 363 -10.23 0.04 16.97
N ALA A 364 -10.91 -0.92 16.36
CA ALA A 364 -12.22 -1.34 16.78
C ALA A 364 -12.18 -1.98 18.19
N SER A 365 -13.13 -1.63 19.04
CA SER A 365 -13.19 -2.08 20.45
C SER A 365 -13.23 -3.61 20.60
N ASN A 366 -13.82 -4.32 19.63
CA ASN A 366 -13.91 -5.78 19.61
C ASN A 366 -12.62 -6.47 19.12
N GLN A 367 -11.58 -5.74 18.72
CA GLN A 367 -10.28 -6.27 18.30
C GLN A 367 -9.24 -6.33 19.44
N ALA A 368 -9.61 -6.01 20.67
CA ALA A 368 -8.67 -5.99 21.80
C ALA A 368 -7.89 -7.29 21.97
N GLU A 369 -8.53 -8.45 21.80
CA GLU A 369 -7.87 -9.76 21.88
C GLU A 369 -6.94 -10.02 20.69
N THR A 370 -7.27 -9.51 19.51
CA THR A 370 -6.37 -9.56 18.34
C THR A 370 -5.14 -8.71 18.58
N VAL A 371 -5.32 -7.49 19.10
CA VAL A 371 -4.20 -6.62 19.46
C VAL A 371 -3.30 -7.28 20.51
N ALA A 372 -3.88 -7.89 21.55
CA ALA A 372 -3.12 -8.63 22.56
C ALA A 372 -2.33 -9.80 21.94
N LEU A 373 -2.92 -10.53 20.99
CA LEU A 373 -2.29 -11.62 20.26
C LEU A 373 -1.07 -11.17 19.47
N VAL A 374 -1.16 -10.03 18.76
CA VAL A 374 -0.12 -9.59 17.82
C VAL A 374 0.99 -8.78 18.49
N THR A 375 0.73 -8.15 19.63
CA THR A 375 1.69 -7.30 20.35
C THR A 375 3.06 -7.96 20.58
N PRO A 376 3.18 -9.23 20.98
CA PRO A 376 4.48 -9.88 21.15
C PRO A 376 5.31 -9.94 19.85
N TYR A 377 4.67 -10.05 18.69
CA TYR A 377 5.35 -10.14 17.41
C TYR A 377 5.98 -8.80 16.95
N PHE A 378 5.55 -7.66 17.49
CA PHE A 378 6.13 -6.36 17.13
C PHE A 378 7.61 -6.23 17.57
N ALA A 379 8.01 -6.95 18.61
CA ALA A 379 9.40 -6.99 19.07
C ALA A 379 10.31 -7.93 18.25
N GLU A 380 9.70 -8.84 17.49
CA GLU A 380 10.43 -9.83 16.71
C GLU A 380 11.16 -9.18 15.53
N ARG A 381 12.35 -9.68 15.24
CA ARG A 381 13.18 -9.22 14.11
C ARG A 381 13.59 -10.39 13.24
N ILE A 382 13.64 -10.14 11.94
CA ILE A 382 14.05 -11.12 10.93
C ILE A 382 15.05 -10.50 9.96
N ALA A 383 15.89 -11.35 9.36
CA ALA A 383 16.64 -11.00 8.17
C ALA A 383 15.83 -11.43 6.94
N LEU A 384 15.47 -10.48 6.09
CA LEU A 384 14.67 -10.75 4.91
C LEU A 384 15.41 -11.74 3.99
N TRP A 385 14.71 -12.74 3.49
CA TRP A 385 15.26 -13.74 2.55
C TRP A 385 15.80 -13.04 1.29
N GLY A 386 16.88 -13.54 0.71
CA GLY A 386 17.55 -12.91 -0.44
C GLY A 386 18.59 -11.84 -0.06
N TYR A 387 18.50 -11.27 1.14
CA TYR A 387 19.49 -10.31 1.66
C TYR A 387 20.31 -10.87 2.83
N ALA A 388 19.97 -12.01 3.35
CA ALA A 388 20.68 -12.66 4.45
C ALA A 388 22.04 -13.27 4.03
N GLN A 389 22.28 -13.42 2.73
CA GLN A 389 23.47 -14.09 2.17
C GLN A 389 24.42 -13.16 1.40
N ALA A 390 24.17 -11.85 1.41
CA ALA A 390 25.05 -10.87 0.75
C ALA A 390 26.01 -10.19 1.73
#